data_d6cbebe723490c9e8f966122a15a0ab4
#
_entry.id   d6cbebe723490c9e8f966122a15a0ab4
#
_cell.length_a   1.000
_cell.length_b   1.000
_cell.length_c   1.000
_cell.angle_alpha   90.00
_cell.angle_beta   90.00
_cell.angle_gamma   90.00
#
_symmetry.space_group_name_H-M   'P 1'
#
loop_
_entity.id
_entity.type
_entity.pdbx_description
1 polymer ?
#
loop_
_entity_poly.entity_id
_entity_poly.type
_entity_poly.pdbx_seq_one_letter_code
_entity_poly.pdbx_strand_id
1 'polypeptide(L)'
;MTFQTRGFEFLKDVGVRLTVELGRTDMKLKDVLSLTEESVVLLDRMTDELLDVMVNGKLIARGEVVAQGERFGLRIVELVGQDGESGGKA
;
A
#
# COMPACT_ATOMS: atom_id res chain seq x y z
N MET A 1 -30.12 8.80 5.33
CA MET A 1 -30.06 9.80 5.91
C MET A 1 -29.39 10.94 5.36
N THR A 2 -30.06 12.02 5.33
CA THR A 2 -29.57 13.22 4.73
C THR A 2 -28.31 13.68 5.41
N PHE A 3 -28.29 13.53 6.72
CA PHE A 3 -27.15 13.99 7.46
C PHE A 3 -25.93 13.23 7.07
N GLN A 4 -26.02 11.92 6.95
CA GLN A 4 -24.86 11.16 6.57
C GLN A 4 -24.42 11.44 5.18
N THR A 5 -25.32 11.67 4.29
CA THR A 5 -24.96 12.00 2.94
C THR A 5 -24.19 13.29 2.90
N ARG A 6 -24.57 14.26 3.74
CA ARG A 6 -23.86 15.47 3.76
C ARG A 6 -22.48 15.25 4.28
N GLY A 7 -22.30 14.38 5.26
CA GLY A 7 -21.00 14.09 5.77
C GLY A 7 -20.09 13.53 4.71
N PHE A 8 -20.61 12.63 3.90
CA PHE A 8 -19.81 12.06 2.87
C PHE A 8 -19.45 13.11 1.83
N GLU A 9 -20.35 14.02 1.50
CA GLU A 9 -20.05 15.03 0.51
C GLU A 9 -18.89 15.89 0.98
N PHE A 10 -18.79 16.18 2.26
CA PHE A 10 -17.70 16.96 2.73
C PHE A 10 -16.44 16.14 2.72
N LEU A 11 -16.49 14.88 3.13
CA LEU A 11 -15.30 14.07 3.25
C LEU A 11 -14.66 13.67 1.93
N LYS A 12 -15.44 13.62 0.87
CA LYS A 12 -14.87 13.15 -0.38
C LYS A 12 -13.80 14.08 -0.93
N ASP A 13 -13.76 15.31 -0.47
CA ASP A 13 -12.76 16.22 -0.97
C ASP A 13 -11.55 16.31 -0.04
N VAL A 14 -11.52 15.51 1.02
CA VAL A 14 -10.39 15.53 1.93
C VAL A 14 -9.24 14.74 1.32
N GLY A 15 -8.06 15.31 1.31
CA GLY A 15 -6.91 14.60 0.77
C GLY A 15 -6.45 13.51 1.69
N VAL A 16 -6.03 12.38 1.16
CA VAL A 16 -5.48 11.31 1.96
C VAL A 16 -4.18 10.87 1.31
N ARG A 17 -3.35 10.17 2.06
CA ARG A 17 -2.07 9.72 1.54
C ARG A 17 -2.14 8.23 1.26
N LEU A 18 -1.88 7.86 0.03
CA LEU A 18 -1.85 6.48 -0.36
C LEU A 18 -0.40 6.06 -0.49
N THR A 19 -0.02 4.95 0.13
CA THR A 19 1.34 4.46 0.06
C THR A 19 1.32 3.02 -0.40
N VAL A 20 2.40 2.60 -1.03
CA VAL A 20 2.52 1.24 -1.52
C VAL A 20 3.75 0.65 -0.87
N GLU A 21 3.58 -0.44 -0.12
CA GLU A 21 4.71 -1.06 0.56
C GLU A 21 5.32 -2.11 -0.32
N LEU A 22 6.60 -1.96 -0.60
CA LEU A 22 7.31 -2.90 -1.42
C LEU A 22 7.72 -4.12 -0.61
N GLY A 23 8.06 -3.95 0.64
CA GLY A 23 8.46 -5.05 1.50
C GLY A 23 9.15 -4.55 2.74
N ARG A 24 9.52 -5.47 3.61
CA ARG A 24 10.16 -5.14 4.86
C ARG A 24 11.23 -6.16 5.16
N THR A 25 12.09 -5.84 6.10
CA THR A 25 13.03 -6.81 6.57
C THR A 25 13.50 -6.37 7.95
N ASP A 26 13.97 -7.32 8.76
CA ASP A 26 14.50 -7.01 10.07
C ASP A 26 16.00 -7.14 10.00
N MET A 27 16.70 -6.18 10.56
CA MET A 27 18.16 -6.19 10.54
C MET A 27 18.68 -5.81 11.89
N LYS A 28 19.88 -6.24 12.23
CA LYS A 28 20.51 -5.82 13.46
C LYS A 28 21.05 -4.43 13.24
N LEU A 29 21.08 -3.64 14.29
CA LEU A 29 21.56 -2.27 14.15
C LEU A 29 22.97 -2.24 13.60
N LYS A 30 23.82 -3.17 14.00
CA LYS A 30 25.19 -3.13 13.51
C LYS A 30 25.22 -3.32 11.99
N ASP A 31 24.28 -4.08 11.44
CA ASP A 31 24.27 -4.30 10.01
C ASP A 31 23.75 -3.08 9.28
N VAL A 32 22.80 -2.37 9.90
CA VAL A 32 22.31 -1.15 9.30
C VAL A 32 23.43 -0.12 9.24
N LEU A 33 24.22 -0.04 10.30
CA LEU A 33 25.30 0.94 10.35
C LEU A 33 26.44 0.59 9.39
N SER A 34 26.47 -0.63 8.88
CA SER A 34 27.49 -1.02 7.93
C SER A 34 27.07 -0.85 6.48
N LEU A 35 25.85 -0.36 6.23
CA LEU A 35 25.41 -0.21 4.86
C LEU A 35 26.21 0.86 4.13
N THR A 36 26.53 0.59 2.89
CA THR A 36 27.25 1.54 2.08
C THR A 36 26.55 1.62 0.73
N GLU A 37 27.04 2.47 -0.15
CA GLU A 37 26.49 2.54 -1.48
C GLU A 37 26.66 1.19 -2.14
N GLU A 38 25.68 0.76 -2.84
CA GLU A 38 25.68 -0.52 -3.53
C GLU A 38 25.39 -1.70 -2.62
N SER A 39 25.19 -1.49 -1.32
CA SER A 39 24.73 -2.59 -0.47
C SER A 39 23.33 -3.00 -0.94
N VAL A 40 23.01 -4.28 -0.81
CA VAL A 40 21.72 -4.77 -1.21
C VAL A 40 21.04 -5.35 0.03
N VAL A 41 19.82 -4.90 0.29
CA VAL A 41 19.04 -5.38 1.41
C VAL A 41 17.86 -6.14 0.83
N LEU A 42 17.74 -7.42 1.15
CA LEU A 42 16.65 -8.21 0.63
C LEU A 42 15.41 -7.99 1.46
N LEU A 43 14.29 -7.89 0.80
CA LEU A 43 13.04 -7.67 1.47
C LEU A 43 12.23 -8.96 1.52
N ASP A 44 11.21 -8.97 2.33
CA ASP A 44 10.43 -10.17 2.57
C ASP A 44 9.38 -10.44 1.52
N ARG A 45 9.38 -9.69 0.42
CA ARG A 45 8.36 -9.85 -0.60
C ARG A 45 8.97 -10.46 -1.86
N MET A 46 8.29 -11.43 -2.42
CA MET A 46 8.74 -12.04 -3.66
C MET A 46 8.36 -11.14 -4.82
N THR A 47 9.10 -11.24 -5.91
CA THR A 47 8.88 -10.33 -7.04
C THR A 47 7.53 -10.49 -7.70
N ASP A 48 6.90 -11.67 -7.52
CA ASP A 48 5.60 -11.87 -8.15
C ASP A 48 4.45 -11.72 -7.18
N GLU A 49 4.70 -11.23 -5.96
CA GLU A 49 3.63 -11.03 -5.02
C GLU A 49 3.03 -9.65 -5.20
N LEU A 50 1.75 -9.52 -4.88
CA LEU A 50 1.11 -8.23 -4.95
C LEU A 50 1.61 -7.36 -3.80
N LEU A 51 1.61 -6.07 -4.03
CA LEU A 51 2.07 -5.10 -3.04
C LEU A 51 0.90 -4.59 -2.23
N ASP A 52 1.14 -4.27 -0.98
CA ASP A 52 0.09 -3.74 -0.13
C ASP A 52 -0.10 -2.26 -0.40
N VAL A 53 -1.34 -1.84 -0.52
CA VAL A 53 -1.69 -0.45 -0.76
C VAL A 53 -2.37 0.06 0.50
N MET A 54 -1.80 1.08 1.09
CA MET A 54 -2.26 1.58 2.38
C MET A 54 -2.78 3.00 2.24
N VAL A 55 -3.78 3.34 3.03
CA VAL A 55 -4.21 4.72 3.12
C VAL A 55 -4.18 5.05 4.59
N ASN A 56 -3.36 6.04 4.96
CA ASN A 56 -3.21 6.45 6.33
C ASN A 56 -2.91 5.26 7.25
N GLY A 57 -2.06 4.37 6.76
CA GLY A 57 -1.64 3.23 7.55
C GLY A 57 -2.58 2.05 7.55
N LYS A 58 -3.66 2.10 6.81
CA LYS A 58 -4.60 1.03 6.79
C LYS A 58 -4.60 0.33 5.44
N LEU A 59 -4.54 -0.98 5.42
CA LEU A 59 -4.51 -1.73 4.17
C LEU A 59 -5.86 -1.65 3.49
N ILE A 60 -5.91 -1.17 2.27
CA ILE A 60 -7.16 -1.06 1.54
C ILE A 60 -7.17 -1.85 0.25
N ALA A 61 -6.03 -2.26 -0.25
CA ALA A 61 -5.98 -2.93 -1.55
C ALA A 61 -4.65 -3.61 -1.74
N ARG A 62 -4.54 -4.38 -2.80
CA ARG A 62 -3.27 -4.93 -3.21
C ARG A 62 -3.17 -4.75 -4.71
N GLY A 63 -1.99 -4.56 -5.21
CA GLY A 63 -1.81 -4.29 -6.61
C GLY A 63 -0.41 -4.55 -7.08
N GLU A 64 -0.14 -4.14 -8.31
CA GLU A 64 1.15 -4.34 -8.90
C GLU A 64 1.65 -3.06 -9.53
N VAL A 65 2.94 -2.89 -9.57
CA VAL A 65 3.53 -1.69 -10.12
C VAL A 65 3.59 -1.83 -11.62
N VAL A 66 3.21 -0.78 -12.33
CA VAL A 66 3.28 -0.75 -13.78
C VAL A 66 3.98 0.52 -14.18
N ALA A 67 4.49 0.58 -15.38
CA ALA A 67 5.15 1.77 -15.89
C ALA A 67 4.15 2.59 -16.68
N GLN A 68 4.14 3.90 -16.43
CA GLN A 68 3.28 4.80 -17.16
C GLN A 68 4.16 5.95 -17.58
N GLY A 69 4.70 5.87 -18.80
CA GLY A 69 5.65 6.89 -19.24
C GLY A 69 6.87 6.85 -18.35
N GLU A 70 7.20 7.97 -17.73
CA GLU A 70 8.36 8.04 -16.89
C GLU A 70 8.04 7.87 -15.42
N ARG A 71 6.85 7.47 -15.07
CA ARG A 71 6.47 7.32 -13.70
C ARG A 71 6.00 5.91 -13.44
N PHE A 72 6.03 5.51 -12.18
CA PHE A 72 5.46 4.24 -11.82
C PHE A 72 3.98 4.47 -11.57
N GLY A 73 3.17 3.53 -11.99
CA GLY A 73 1.75 3.52 -11.67
C GLY A 73 1.44 2.30 -10.85
N LEU A 74 0.26 2.23 -10.32
CA LEU A 74 -0.16 1.09 -9.52
C LEU A 74 -1.46 0.56 -10.11
N ARG A 75 -1.48 -0.72 -10.44
CA ARG A 75 -2.71 -1.31 -10.93
C ARG A 75 -3.32 -2.08 -9.78
N ILE A 76 -4.53 -1.72 -9.38
CA ILE A 76 -5.21 -2.39 -8.29
C ILE A 76 -5.67 -3.75 -8.78
N VAL A 77 -5.35 -4.80 -8.05
CA VAL A 77 -5.74 -6.13 -8.42
C VAL A 77 -6.85 -6.62 -7.50
N GLU A 78 -6.79 -6.29 -6.22
CA GLU A 78 -7.88 -6.67 -5.34
C GLU A 78 -8.11 -5.60 -4.29
N LEU A 79 -9.32 -5.47 -3.83
CA LEU A 79 -9.66 -4.52 -2.79
C LEU A 79 -9.87 -5.27 -1.49
N VAL A 80 -9.48 -4.65 -0.38
CA VAL A 80 -9.65 -5.26 0.92
C VAL A 80 -10.80 -4.54 1.58
N GLY A 81 -11.84 -5.27 1.93
CA GLY A 81 -13.01 -4.64 2.47
C GLY A 81 -12.83 -4.23 3.90
N GLN A 82 -13.49 -3.15 4.30
CA GLN A 82 -13.44 -2.73 5.55
C GLN A 82 -14.00 -3.63 6.50
N ASP A 83 -15.03 -4.27 6.25
CA ASP A 83 -15.63 -5.19 7.12
C ASP A 83 -15.19 -6.53 6.72
N GLY A 84 -14.27 -6.66 5.87
CA GLY A 84 -13.78 -7.94 5.50
C GLY A 84 -14.74 -8.70 4.70
N GLU A 85 -15.88 -8.23 4.52
CA GLU A 85 -16.75 -8.92 3.80
C GLU A 85 -16.38 -9.04 2.47
N SER A 86 -15.72 -8.14 1.93
CA SER A 86 -15.45 -8.31 0.56
C SER A 86 -14.56 -9.46 0.49
N GLY A 87 -13.65 -9.58 1.34
CA GLY A 87 -12.81 -10.69 1.26
C GLY A 87 -13.54 -11.87 1.71
N GLY A 88 -14.29 -11.67 2.67
CA GLY A 88 -14.92 -12.79 3.16
C GLY A 88 -15.99 -13.32 2.35
N LYS A 89 -16.65 -12.56 1.79
CA LYS A 89 -17.68 -12.98 1.13
C LYS A 89 -17.40 -13.66 0.07
N ALA A 90 -16.64 -13.35 -0.30
CA ALA A 90 -16.33 -14.06 -1.43
C ALA A 90 -17.08 -15.26 -1.48
#